data_0f7927f0b165f1ca4494b33c7f8f082d
#
_entry.id   0f7927f0b165f1ca4494b33c7f8f082d
#
_cell.length_a   1.000
_cell.length_b   1.000
_cell.length_c   1.000
_cell.angle_alpha   90.00
_cell.angle_beta   90.00
_cell.angle_gamma   90.00
#
_symmetry.space_group_name_H-M   'P 1'
#
loop_
_entity.id
_entity.type
_entity.pdbx_description
1 polymer ?
#
loop_
_entity_poly.entity_id
_entity_poly.type
_entity_poly.pdbx_seq_one_letter_code
_entity_poly.pdbx_strand_id
1 'polypeptide(L)'
;MRVGTDAITVTQPVSPVTGSLLTRVKSRLYLRSRRKATHLLDGHYASIHRGRSLDFDDLREYVPGDAVADIDWKASARAQTTLIRRWADERRHRVMFIVDTGRNMAAHSLGGDLKRDIAVTVTGTLGYLAVRHGDEVGLIAGDSSTVRARPFRSSEAALERMLRDIHDDSSLQSPVSSTEALLDRARATLRHRSLVVVVTDEIDLSERLEAQIVALSAQHELVWVEVLDADPTAMVQGQGRVFDVDGEWQMPSMLRDNSRLRREFAEQYATRRERMRELLEHRGVSVARIGRHEDAVPQLLRALKARQHARR
;
A
#
# COMPACT_ATOMS: atom_id res chain seq x y z
N MET A 1 -10.37 -48.51 -22.38
CA MET A 1 -9.14 -47.96 -21.78
C MET A 1 -9.54 -46.61 -21.20
N ARG A 2 -9.79 -46.55 -19.89
CA ARG A 2 -10.26 -45.34 -19.20
C ARG A 2 -9.02 -44.52 -18.84
N VAL A 3 -8.89 -43.34 -19.43
CA VAL A 3 -7.88 -42.36 -19.06
C VAL A 3 -8.40 -41.62 -17.80
N GLY A 4 -7.75 -41.83 -16.68
CA GLY A 4 -8.10 -41.17 -15.44
C GLY A 4 -7.82 -39.67 -15.54
N THR A 5 -8.85 -38.89 -15.29
CA THR A 5 -8.80 -37.43 -15.16
C THR A 5 -8.35 -37.12 -13.71
N ASP A 6 -7.04 -37.12 -13.48
CA ASP A 6 -6.52 -36.57 -12.24
C ASP A 6 -6.55 -35.04 -12.35
N ALA A 7 -7.68 -34.47 -11.99
CA ALA A 7 -7.80 -33.04 -11.71
C ALA A 7 -7.04 -32.78 -10.40
N ILE A 8 -5.82 -32.27 -10.50
CA ILE A 8 -5.15 -31.68 -9.34
C ILE A 8 -5.84 -30.35 -9.10
N THR A 9 -6.93 -30.39 -8.35
CA THR A 9 -7.53 -29.22 -7.72
C THR A 9 -6.54 -28.73 -6.68
N VAL A 10 -5.78 -27.68 -7.00
CA VAL A 10 -5.00 -26.95 -5.96
C VAL A 10 -5.99 -26.12 -5.16
N THR A 11 -6.84 -26.83 -4.43
CA THR A 11 -7.65 -26.23 -3.37
C THR A 11 -6.88 -26.44 -2.07
N GLN A 12 -5.89 -25.58 -1.80
CA GLN A 12 -5.51 -25.43 -0.42
C GLN A 12 -6.61 -24.59 0.23
N PRO A 13 -7.39 -25.17 1.15
CA PRO A 13 -8.30 -24.37 1.96
C PRO A 13 -7.48 -23.31 2.68
N VAL A 14 -7.98 -22.08 2.70
CA VAL A 14 -7.41 -21.02 3.52
C VAL A 14 -7.40 -21.55 4.97
N SER A 15 -6.25 -22.04 5.40
CA SER A 15 -6.11 -22.49 6.78
C SER A 15 -6.37 -21.27 7.67
N PRO A 16 -7.32 -21.35 8.62
CA PRO A 16 -7.57 -20.23 9.52
C PRO A 16 -6.26 -19.88 10.22
N VAL A 17 -5.85 -18.62 10.09
CA VAL A 17 -4.61 -18.14 10.72
C VAL A 17 -4.82 -18.22 12.23
N THR A 18 -4.26 -19.26 12.86
CA THR A 18 -4.19 -19.37 14.31
C THR A 18 -3.19 -18.34 14.84
N GLY A 19 -3.70 -17.33 15.56
CA GLY A 19 -2.90 -16.27 16.17
C GLY A 19 -3.12 -14.88 15.54
N SER A 20 -2.44 -13.88 16.11
CA SER A 20 -2.51 -12.49 15.65
C SER A 20 -1.60 -12.26 14.45
N LEU A 21 -2.17 -11.72 13.36
CA LEU A 21 -1.42 -11.31 12.17
C LEU A 21 -0.46 -10.17 12.51
N LEU A 22 -0.89 -9.21 13.32
CA LEU A 22 -0.05 -8.11 13.76
C LEU A 22 1.14 -8.59 14.59
N THR A 23 0.95 -9.60 15.44
CA THR A 23 2.05 -10.20 16.20
C THR A 23 3.07 -10.84 15.25
N ARG A 24 2.62 -11.53 14.20
CA ARG A 24 3.50 -12.08 13.15
C ARG A 24 4.29 -10.99 12.43
N VAL A 25 3.64 -9.88 12.06
CA VAL A 25 4.30 -8.72 11.45
C VAL A 25 5.34 -8.13 12.39
N LYS A 26 4.98 -7.88 13.66
CA LYS A 26 5.89 -7.36 14.68
C LYS A 26 7.10 -8.27 14.87
N SER A 27 6.90 -9.58 15.01
CA SER A 27 8.00 -10.54 15.16
C SER A 27 8.99 -10.48 14.01
N ARG A 28 8.50 -10.31 12.77
CA ARG A 28 9.35 -10.16 11.59
C ARG A 28 10.13 -8.84 11.57
N LEU A 29 9.51 -7.74 12.03
CA LEU A 29 10.16 -6.44 12.14
C LEU A 29 11.32 -6.48 13.15
N TYR A 30 11.16 -7.23 14.25
CA TYR A 30 12.15 -7.32 15.32
C TYR A 30 13.22 -8.39 15.12
N LEU A 31 13.19 -9.17 14.03
CA LEU A 31 14.27 -10.08 13.69
C LEU A 31 15.61 -9.30 13.57
N ARG A 32 16.68 -9.87 14.13
CA ARG A 32 18.01 -9.22 14.23
C ARG A 32 18.52 -8.66 12.89
N SER A 33 18.28 -9.37 11.80
CA SER A 33 18.69 -8.96 10.46
C SER A 33 17.96 -7.73 9.92
N ARG A 34 16.79 -7.39 10.50
CA ARG A 34 15.91 -6.31 10.01
C ARG A 34 15.82 -5.11 10.96
N ARG A 35 16.34 -5.20 12.17
CA ARG A 35 16.26 -4.11 13.18
C ARG A 35 16.74 -2.76 12.62
N LYS A 36 17.89 -2.75 11.94
CA LYS A 36 18.44 -1.52 11.36
C LYS A 36 17.50 -0.93 10.29
N ALA A 37 16.94 -1.76 9.41
CA ALA A 37 15.99 -1.32 8.40
C ALA A 37 14.68 -0.81 9.03
N THR A 38 14.20 -1.46 10.09
CA THR A 38 12.99 -1.04 10.82
C THR A 38 13.19 0.30 11.53
N HIS A 39 14.32 0.55 12.18
CA HIS A 39 14.63 1.84 12.77
C HIS A 39 14.74 2.97 11.74
N LEU A 40 15.32 2.65 10.57
CA LEU A 40 15.38 3.59 9.45
C LEU A 40 13.98 3.88 8.89
N LEU A 41 13.14 2.85 8.75
CA LEU A 41 11.77 3.00 8.29
C LEU A 41 10.94 3.85 9.25
N ASP A 42 11.08 3.61 10.56
CA ASP A 42 10.47 4.40 11.63
C ASP A 42 10.89 5.87 11.55
N GLY A 43 12.19 6.13 11.41
CA GLY A 43 12.74 7.48 11.24
C GLY A 43 12.26 8.18 9.95
N HIS A 44 12.15 7.44 8.83
CA HIS A 44 11.61 7.99 7.58
C HIS A 44 10.11 8.22 7.66
N TYR A 45 9.36 7.32 8.28
CA TYR A 45 7.93 7.53 8.54
C TYR A 45 7.73 8.82 9.35
N ALA A 46 8.44 8.98 10.48
CA ALA A 46 8.39 10.19 11.27
C ALA A 46 8.78 11.46 10.49
N SER A 47 9.72 11.35 9.53
CA SER A 47 10.16 12.49 8.72
C SER A 47 9.14 12.95 7.68
N ILE A 48 8.27 12.06 7.21
CA ILE A 48 7.16 12.41 6.30
C ILE A 48 6.25 13.45 7.00
N HIS A 49 6.11 13.31 8.29
CA HIS A 49 5.21 14.13 9.10
C HIS A 49 5.87 15.38 9.69
N ARG A 50 7.20 15.36 9.99
CA ARG A 50 7.92 16.50 10.59
C ARG A 50 7.94 17.78 9.74
N GLY A 51 7.82 17.69 8.43
CA GLY A 51 7.82 18.88 7.56
C GLY A 51 6.54 19.70 7.59
N ARG A 52 5.52 19.32 8.39
CA ARG A 52 4.19 19.94 8.44
C ARG A 52 3.62 20.14 9.84
N SER A 53 4.35 19.75 10.87
CA SER A 53 3.97 19.98 12.27
C SER A 53 3.99 21.47 12.69
N LEU A 54 4.41 22.34 11.78
CA LEU A 54 4.41 23.79 11.95
C LEU A 54 3.30 24.46 11.11
N ASP A 55 2.20 23.77 10.82
CA ASP A 55 1.05 24.44 10.23
C ASP A 55 0.49 25.43 11.26
N PHE A 56 0.60 26.70 10.92
CA PHE A 56 -0.03 27.81 11.59
C PHE A 56 -1.53 27.52 11.71
N ASP A 57 -2.01 27.31 12.94
CA ASP A 57 -3.42 27.00 13.17
C ASP A 57 -4.24 28.27 13.36
N ASP A 58 -3.79 29.19 14.21
CA ASP A 58 -4.51 30.42 14.52
C ASP A 58 -3.59 31.42 15.23
N LEU A 59 -4.04 32.69 15.30
CA LEU A 59 -3.45 33.73 16.15
C LEU A 59 -4.38 33.92 17.34
N ARG A 60 -3.83 33.77 18.56
CA ARG A 60 -4.54 34.16 19.76
C ARG A 60 -3.81 35.29 20.47
N GLU A 61 -4.48 35.99 21.34
CA GLU A 61 -3.85 36.99 22.20
C GLU A 61 -2.82 36.34 23.11
N TYR A 62 -1.70 37.03 23.28
CA TYR A 62 -0.62 36.66 24.19
C TYR A 62 -1.12 36.68 25.66
N VAL A 63 -0.79 35.61 26.36
CA VAL A 63 -1.05 35.51 27.81
C VAL A 63 0.31 35.41 28.53
N PRO A 64 0.51 36.10 29.65
CA PRO A 64 1.74 36.00 30.44
C PRO A 64 2.10 34.52 30.72
N GLY A 65 3.30 34.10 30.31
CA GLY A 65 3.76 32.71 30.38
C GLY A 65 3.96 32.05 29.05
N ASP A 66 3.46 32.64 27.97
CA ASP A 66 3.69 32.14 26.60
C ASP A 66 5.11 32.43 26.12
N ALA A 67 5.62 31.61 25.22
CA ALA A 67 6.95 31.76 24.64
C ALA A 67 7.03 33.02 23.75
N VAL A 68 7.85 33.96 24.07
CA VAL A 68 8.04 35.21 23.30
C VAL A 68 8.51 34.96 21.87
N ALA A 69 9.18 33.83 21.63
CA ALA A 69 9.62 33.40 20.29
C ALA A 69 8.47 33.11 19.31
N ASP A 70 7.29 32.81 19.84
CA ASP A 70 6.11 32.50 19.06
C ASP A 70 5.23 33.71 18.74
N ILE A 71 5.61 34.91 19.19
CA ILE A 71 4.88 36.16 18.89
C ILE A 71 4.99 36.46 17.38
N ASP A 72 3.84 36.66 16.74
CA ASP A 72 3.79 37.19 15.39
C ASP A 72 3.76 38.72 15.41
N TRP A 73 4.96 39.34 15.38
CA TRP A 73 5.10 40.77 15.41
C TRP A 73 4.39 41.51 14.27
N LYS A 74 4.27 40.89 13.09
CA LYS A 74 3.62 41.49 11.94
C LYS A 74 2.10 41.48 12.09
N ALA A 75 1.53 40.40 12.59
CA ALA A 75 0.11 40.32 12.89
C ALA A 75 -0.26 41.19 14.09
N SER A 76 0.56 41.19 15.13
CA SER A 76 0.41 42.02 16.33
C SER A 76 0.35 43.55 15.99
N ALA A 77 1.25 43.99 15.12
CA ALA A 77 1.25 45.38 14.68
C ALA A 77 -0.02 45.79 13.91
N ARG A 78 -0.63 44.88 13.19
CA ARG A 78 -1.90 45.11 12.44
C ARG A 78 -3.12 45.11 13.35
N ALA A 79 -3.13 44.19 14.33
CA ALA A 79 -4.25 43.99 15.22
C ALA A 79 -4.19 44.94 16.45
N GLN A 80 -3.09 45.68 16.64
CA GLN A 80 -2.82 46.52 17.81
C GLN A 80 -2.92 45.78 19.15
N THR A 81 -2.72 44.47 19.12
CA THR A 81 -2.66 43.60 20.31
C THR A 81 -1.57 42.55 20.08
N THR A 82 -0.92 42.10 21.15
CA THR A 82 0.14 41.08 21.02
C THR A 82 -0.48 39.76 20.69
N LEU A 83 -0.21 39.27 19.48
CA LEU A 83 -0.69 37.98 18.97
C LEU A 83 0.43 36.95 18.98
N ILE A 84 0.11 35.76 19.45
CA ILE A 84 1.00 34.60 19.47
C ILE A 84 0.51 33.58 18.44
N ARG A 85 1.45 32.99 17.73
CA ARG A 85 1.16 31.88 16.84
C ARG A 85 0.79 30.66 17.67
N ARG A 86 -0.42 30.22 17.51
CA ARG A 86 -0.85 28.91 17.99
C ARG A 86 -0.41 27.87 16.98
N TRP A 87 0.51 27.05 17.37
CA TRP A 87 0.89 25.87 16.59
C TRP A 87 -0.18 24.82 16.85
N ALA A 88 -0.70 24.21 15.79
CA ALA A 88 -1.62 23.09 15.95
C ALA A 88 -0.92 22.03 16.79
N ASP A 89 -1.49 21.70 17.93
CA ASP A 89 -1.14 20.52 18.69
C ASP A 89 -1.08 19.34 17.72
N GLU A 90 -0.10 18.46 17.85
CA GLU A 90 0.20 17.34 16.94
C GLU A 90 -1.09 16.75 16.33
N ARG A 91 -1.49 17.25 15.16
CA ARG A 91 -2.63 16.66 14.45
C ARG A 91 -2.24 15.23 14.15
N ARG A 92 -2.98 14.30 14.75
CA ARG A 92 -2.85 12.88 14.39
C ARG A 92 -2.99 12.75 12.89
N HIS A 93 -1.93 12.30 12.27
CA HIS A 93 -1.98 12.09 10.82
C HIS A 93 -2.90 10.91 10.51
N ARG A 94 -3.48 10.94 9.33
CA ARG A 94 -4.38 9.90 8.86
C ARG A 94 -3.70 9.10 7.76
N VAL A 95 -3.62 7.80 7.96
CA VAL A 95 -3.10 6.85 6.99
C VAL A 95 -4.26 6.00 6.50
N MET A 96 -4.63 6.13 5.23
CA MET A 96 -5.62 5.29 4.59
C MET A 96 -4.91 4.21 3.78
N PHE A 97 -5.16 2.97 4.13
CA PHE A 97 -4.75 1.84 3.31
C PHE A 97 -5.87 1.53 2.31
N ILE A 98 -5.51 1.42 1.03
CA ILE A 98 -6.38 0.97 -0.05
C ILE A 98 -5.78 -0.33 -0.54
N VAL A 99 -6.43 -1.46 -0.26
CA VAL A 99 -5.88 -2.78 -0.49
C VAL A 99 -6.80 -3.59 -1.37
N ASP A 100 -6.28 -4.05 -2.49
CA ASP A 100 -6.97 -5.03 -3.33
C ASP A 100 -7.05 -6.38 -2.59
N THR A 101 -8.25 -6.97 -2.58
CA THR A 101 -8.52 -8.29 -2.01
C THR A 101 -9.20 -9.22 -3.01
N GLY A 102 -9.19 -8.87 -4.28
CA GLY A 102 -9.67 -9.73 -5.35
C GLY A 102 -8.84 -11.02 -5.48
N ARG A 103 -9.33 -11.95 -6.30
CA ARG A 103 -8.73 -13.28 -6.46
C ARG A 103 -7.24 -13.25 -6.85
N ASN A 104 -6.79 -12.19 -7.54
CA ASN A 104 -5.39 -12.02 -7.92
C ASN A 104 -4.46 -11.94 -6.72
N MET A 105 -4.95 -11.36 -5.61
CA MET A 105 -4.19 -11.27 -4.38
C MET A 105 -4.04 -12.61 -3.64
N ALA A 106 -4.82 -13.63 -4.01
CA ALA A 106 -4.64 -15.02 -3.55
C ALA A 106 -3.59 -15.80 -4.35
N ALA A 107 -3.11 -15.25 -5.47
CA ALA A 107 -2.06 -15.84 -6.30
C ALA A 107 -0.67 -15.70 -5.66
N HIS A 108 0.32 -16.35 -6.30
CA HIS A 108 1.72 -16.25 -5.90
C HIS A 108 2.39 -15.03 -6.55
N SER A 109 3.28 -14.41 -5.79
CA SER A 109 4.16 -13.33 -6.23
C SER A 109 5.36 -13.86 -7.02
N LEU A 110 6.14 -12.96 -7.59
CA LEU A 110 7.40 -13.27 -8.30
C LEU A 110 8.36 -14.15 -7.49
N GLY A 111 8.35 -14.02 -6.17
CA GLY A 111 9.20 -14.80 -5.27
C GLY A 111 8.57 -16.09 -4.76
N GLY A 112 7.35 -16.41 -5.16
CA GLY A 112 6.61 -17.61 -4.74
C GLY A 112 5.83 -17.47 -3.43
N ASP A 113 5.83 -16.28 -2.81
CA ASP A 113 5.01 -15.99 -1.63
C ASP A 113 3.57 -15.70 -2.05
N LEU A 114 2.58 -15.89 -1.17
CA LEU A 114 1.22 -15.43 -1.43
C LEU A 114 1.16 -13.89 -1.42
N LYS A 115 0.59 -13.29 -2.46
CA LYS A 115 0.49 -11.82 -2.57
C LYS A 115 -0.26 -11.20 -1.39
N ARG A 116 -1.33 -11.84 -0.91
CA ARG A 116 -2.08 -11.40 0.27
C ARG A 116 -1.20 -11.31 1.53
N ASP A 117 -0.24 -12.23 1.71
CA ASP A 117 0.66 -12.22 2.86
C ASP A 117 1.65 -11.06 2.79
N ILE A 118 2.05 -10.69 1.57
CA ILE A 118 2.83 -9.47 1.32
C ILE A 118 2.00 -8.24 1.64
N ALA A 119 0.74 -8.17 1.18
CA ALA A 119 -0.17 -7.06 1.45
C ALA A 119 -0.43 -6.89 2.97
N VAL A 120 -0.67 -8.00 3.69
CA VAL A 120 -0.78 -8.00 5.16
C VAL A 120 0.50 -7.48 5.82
N THR A 121 1.68 -7.88 5.33
CA THR A 121 2.96 -7.43 5.90
C THR A 121 3.20 -5.94 5.65
N VAL A 122 2.93 -5.45 4.45
CA VAL A 122 3.04 -4.02 4.09
C VAL A 122 2.11 -3.18 4.96
N THR A 123 0.82 -3.53 4.95
CA THR A 123 -0.21 -2.81 5.73
C THR A 123 0.08 -2.87 7.22
N GLY A 124 0.45 -4.05 7.72
CA GLY A 124 0.79 -4.23 9.13
C GLY A 124 2.05 -3.47 9.56
N THR A 125 3.07 -3.41 8.70
CA THR A 125 4.31 -2.68 8.97
C THR A 125 4.07 -1.18 9.08
N LEU A 126 3.49 -0.58 8.05
CA LEU A 126 3.21 0.87 8.04
C LEU A 126 2.13 1.24 9.05
N GLY A 127 1.08 0.42 9.19
CA GLY A 127 0.01 0.63 10.15
C GLY A 127 0.51 0.56 11.60
N TYR A 128 1.42 -0.37 11.91
CA TYR A 128 2.03 -0.45 13.23
C TYR A 128 2.90 0.78 13.55
N LEU A 129 3.69 1.24 12.57
CA LEU A 129 4.45 2.48 12.74
C LEU A 129 3.52 3.67 12.98
N ALA A 130 2.46 3.80 12.17
CA ALA A 130 1.48 4.87 12.33
C ALA A 130 0.85 4.87 13.72
N VAL A 131 0.33 3.74 14.18
CA VAL A 131 -0.27 3.60 15.51
C VAL A 131 0.73 3.90 16.62
N ARG A 132 2.00 3.48 16.47
CA ARG A 132 3.08 3.81 17.41
C ARG A 132 3.37 5.29 17.52
N HIS A 133 3.22 6.03 16.44
CA HIS A 133 3.38 7.49 16.41
C HIS A 133 2.10 8.24 16.80
N GLY A 134 1.04 7.53 17.21
CA GLY A 134 -0.22 8.14 17.61
C GLY A 134 -1.16 8.48 16.45
N ASP A 135 -0.79 8.14 15.21
CA ASP A 135 -1.58 8.39 14.02
C ASP A 135 -2.81 7.48 13.92
N GLU A 136 -3.77 7.89 13.11
CA GLU A 136 -4.99 7.14 12.83
C GLU A 136 -4.84 6.34 11.53
N VAL A 137 -5.21 5.05 11.56
CA VAL A 137 -5.21 4.16 10.40
C VAL A 137 -6.63 3.80 9.99
N GLY A 138 -6.90 3.81 8.70
CA GLY A 138 -8.14 3.38 8.07
C GLY A 138 -7.87 2.39 6.95
N LEU A 139 -8.90 1.66 6.51
CA LEU A 139 -8.81 0.68 5.44
C LEU A 139 -9.96 0.85 4.46
N ILE A 140 -9.65 0.79 3.18
CA ILE A 140 -10.57 0.49 2.09
C ILE A 140 -10.05 -0.77 1.44
N ALA A 141 -10.83 -1.84 1.45
CA ALA A 141 -10.45 -3.12 0.86
C ALA A 141 -11.63 -3.70 0.07
N GLY A 142 -11.34 -4.47 -0.96
CA GLY A 142 -12.38 -5.10 -1.76
C GLY A 142 -11.91 -5.57 -3.13
N ASP A 143 -12.89 -5.86 -3.94
CA ASP A 143 -12.79 -6.41 -5.28
C ASP A 143 -13.79 -5.70 -6.23
N SER A 144 -14.07 -6.27 -7.40
CA SER A 144 -15.01 -5.71 -8.37
C SER A 144 -16.47 -5.72 -7.91
N SER A 145 -16.84 -6.53 -6.92
CA SER A 145 -18.22 -6.67 -6.44
C SER A 145 -18.47 -5.97 -5.12
N THR A 146 -17.49 -5.93 -4.25
CA THR A 146 -17.65 -5.42 -2.88
C THR A 146 -16.47 -4.59 -2.45
N VAL A 147 -16.73 -3.34 -2.04
CA VAL A 147 -15.73 -2.45 -1.45
C VAL A 147 -16.13 -2.09 -0.04
N ARG A 148 -15.33 -2.47 0.93
CA ARG A 148 -15.53 -2.19 2.35
C ARG A 148 -14.63 -1.06 2.83
N ALA A 149 -15.11 -0.27 3.77
CA ALA A 149 -14.34 0.79 4.41
C ALA A 149 -14.34 0.62 5.93
N ARG A 150 -13.17 0.66 6.55
CA ARG A 150 -12.97 0.74 7.98
C ARG A 150 -12.60 2.17 8.37
N PRO A 151 -13.28 2.77 9.35
CA PRO A 151 -13.00 4.13 9.78
C PRO A 151 -11.62 4.25 10.42
N PHE A 152 -11.09 5.47 10.44
CA PHE A 152 -9.84 5.81 11.10
C PHE A 152 -9.86 5.47 12.59
N ARG A 153 -8.85 4.79 13.09
CA ARG A 153 -8.63 4.43 14.49
C ARG A 153 -7.13 4.39 14.79
N SER A 154 -6.74 4.69 16.03
CA SER A 154 -5.36 4.65 16.51
C SER A 154 -5.12 3.51 17.51
N SER A 155 -5.56 2.29 17.18
CA SER A 155 -5.35 1.14 18.07
C SER A 155 -4.86 -0.10 17.33
N GLU A 156 -3.99 -0.88 17.98
CA GLU A 156 -3.51 -2.15 17.45
C GLU A 156 -4.64 -3.16 17.21
N ALA A 157 -5.68 -3.14 18.03
CA ALA A 157 -6.84 -4.01 17.84
C ALA A 157 -7.63 -3.66 16.57
N ALA A 158 -7.70 -2.38 16.20
CA ALA A 158 -8.29 -1.96 14.93
C ALA A 158 -7.42 -2.38 13.74
N LEU A 159 -6.11 -2.21 13.86
CA LEU A 159 -5.15 -2.65 12.84
C LEU A 159 -5.22 -4.18 12.64
N GLU A 160 -5.24 -4.97 13.72
CA GLU A 160 -5.40 -6.43 13.61
C GLU A 160 -6.66 -6.82 12.83
N ARG A 161 -7.80 -6.15 13.09
CA ARG A 161 -9.04 -6.41 12.33
C ARG A 161 -8.88 -6.08 10.84
N MET A 162 -8.20 -4.97 10.50
CA MET A 162 -7.90 -4.62 9.11
C MET A 162 -7.04 -5.68 8.43
N LEU A 163 -6.02 -6.20 9.13
CA LEU A 163 -5.16 -7.25 8.58
C LEU A 163 -5.92 -8.56 8.36
N ARG A 164 -6.87 -8.89 9.24
CA ARG A 164 -7.75 -10.05 9.06
C ARG A 164 -8.68 -9.87 7.86
N ASP A 165 -9.31 -8.71 7.71
CA ASP A 165 -10.13 -8.41 6.54
C ASP A 165 -9.34 -8.64 5.24
N ILE A 166 -8.11 -8.10 5.15
CA ILE A 166 -7.25 -8.27 3.97
C ILE A 166 -6.95 -9.75 3.73
N HIS A 167 -6.57 -10.48 4.78
CA HIS A 167 -6.20 -11.89 4.67
C HIS A 167 -7.39 -12.76 4.27
N ASP A 168 -8.53 -12.58 4.92
CA ASP A 168 -9.69 -13.47 4.80
C ASP A 168 -10.49 -13.19 3.51
N ASP A 169 -10.55 -11.92 3.08
CA ASP A 169 -11.22 -11.51 1.84
C ASP A 169 -10.39 -11.87 0.57
N SER A 170 -9.05 -12.06 0.69
CA SER A 170 -8.20 -12.45 -0.45
C SER A 170 -8.17 -13.97 -0.63
N SER A 171 -9.05 -14.49 -1.46
CA SER A 171 -9.16 -15.92 -1.76
C SER A 171 -9.31 -16.17 -3.27
N LEU A 172 -9.03 -17.39 -3.73
CA LEU A 172 -9.26 -17.79 -5.13
C LEU A 172 -10.74 -17.77 -5.52
N GLN A 173 -11.65 -17.78 -4.55
CA GLN A 173 -13.09 -17.67 -4.74
C GLN A 173 -13.57 -16.22 -4.74
N SER A 174 -12.73 -15.26 -4.40
CA SER A 174 -13.08 -13.84 -4.45
C SER A 174 -13.33 -13.40 -5.91
N PRO A 175 -14.17 -12.38 -6.13
CA PRO A 175 -14.32 -11.75 -7.43
C PRO A 175 -12.98 -11.22 -7.97
N VAL A 176 -12.96 -10.85 -9.24
CA VAL A 176 -11.78 -10.22 -9.87
C VAL A 176 -11.42 -8.91 -9.17
N SER A 177 -10.16 -8.55 -9.23
CA SER A 177 -9.64 -7.29 -8.70
C SER A 177 -10.24 -6.07 -9.40
N SER A 178 -10.44 -4.97 -8.67
CA SER A 178 -10.84 -3.69 -9.25
C SER A 178 -10.25 -2.51 -8.46
N THR A 179 -9.05 -2.14 -8.80
CA THR A 179 -8.39 -0.96 -8.19
C THR A 179 -9.19 0.32 -8.44
N GLU A 180 -9.83 0.46 -9.59
CA GLU A 180 -10.68 1.61 -9.91
C GLU A 180 -11.84 1.77 -8.92
N ALA A 181 -12.52 0.68 -8.54
CA ALA A 181 -13.61 0.70 -7.57
C ALA A 181 -13.12 1.13 -6.17
N LEU A 182 -11.91 0.68 -5.79
CA LEU A 182 -11.28 1.06 -4.53
C LEU A 182 -10.93 2.57 -4.51
N LEU A 183 -10.36 3.09 -5.60
CA LEU A 183 -10.00 4.51 -5.70
C LEU A 183 -11.24 5.41 -5.74
N ASP A 184 -12.34 5.00 -6.37
CA ASP A 184 -13.61 5.72 -6.32
C ASP A 184 -14.15 5.79 -4.89
N ARG A 185 -14.09 4.68 -4.15
CA ARG A 185 -14.46 4.66 -2.74
C ARG A 185 -13.59 5.58 -1.90
N ALA A 186 -12.29 5.61 -2.18
CA ALA A 186 -11.36 6.50 -1.49
C ALA A 186 -11.71 7.97 -1.73
N ARG A 187 -11.96 8.38 -2.97
CA ARG A 187 -12.37 9.74 -3.33
C ARG A 187 -13.68 10.15 -2.64
N ALA A 188 -14.63 9.23 -2.53
CA ALA A 188 -15.89 9.49 -1.83
C ALA A 188 -15.73 9.60 -0.30
N THR A 189 -14.71 8.95 0.27
CA THR A 189 -14.53 8.82 1.73
C THR A 189 -13.57 9.86 2.30
N LEU A 190 -12.47 10.16 1.58
CA LEU A 190 -11.40 11.02 2.07
C LEU A 190 -11.75 12.49 1.86
N ARG A 191 -11.95 13.23 2.96
CA ARG A 191 -12.27 14.66 2.96
C ARG A 191 -11.08 15.55 3.32
N HIS A 192 -10.08 14.98 4.01
CA HIS A 192 -8.92 15.71 4.48
C HIS A 192 -7.65 15.08 3.92
N ARG A 193 -6.62 15.90 3.76
CA ARG A 193 -5.32 15.43 3.30
C ARG A 193 -4.81 14.30 4.20
N SER A 194 -4.45 13.19 3.60
CA SER A 194 -4.05 11.95 4.27
C SER A 194 -2.86 11.34 3.55
N LEU A 195 -2.11 10.50 4.24
CA LEU A 195 -1.23 9.54 3.57
C LEU A 195 -2.08 8.39 3.08
N VAL A 196 -2.07 8.16 1.78
CA VAL A 196 -2.81 7.06 1.12
C VAL A 196 -1.80 6.03 0.65
N VAL A 197 -1.94 4.81 1.14
CA VAL A 197 -1.09 3.68 0.76
C VAL A 197 -1.94 2.72 -0.06
N VAL A 198 -1.70 2.67 -1.36
CA VAL A 198 -2.37 1.73 -2.28
C VAL A 198 -1.55 0.46 -2.35
N VAL A 199 -2.16 -0.69 -2.13
CA VAL A 199 -1.53 -2.02 -2.24
C VAL A 199 -2.34 -2.84 -3.23
N THR A 200 -1.74 -3.15 -4.36
CA THR A 200 -2.36 -3.89 -5.47
C THR A 200 -1.33 -4.79 -6.13
N ASP A 201 -1.78 -5.68 -6.97
CA ASP A 201 -0.90 -6.39 -7.90
C ASP A 201 -0.52 -5.52 -9.11
N GLU A 202 0.04 -6.13 -10.13
CA GLU A 202 0.38 -5.47 -11.38
C GLU A 202 -0.89 -5.26 -12.21
N ILE A 203 -1.23 -4.01 -12.48
CA ILE A 203 -2.46 -3.61 -13.17
C ILE A 203 -2.16 -2.81 -14.45
N ASP A 204 -3.07 -2.89 -15.40
CA ASP A 204 -3.02 -2.08 -16.60
C ASP A 204 -3.53 -0.65 -16.32
N LEU A 205 -2.83 0.34 -16.87
CA LEU A 205 -3.21 1.74 -16.76
C LEU A 205 -4.32 2.06 -17.78
N SER A 206 -5.58 2.12 -17.31
CA SER A 206 -6.70 2.66 -18.05
C SER A 206 -6.75 4.18 -17.94
N GLU A 207 -7.43 4.87 -18.87
CA GLU A 207 -7.67 6.32 -18.78
C GLU A 207 -8.39 6.70 -17.48
N ARG A 208 -9.31 5.87 -17.02
CA ARG A 208 -10.05 6.07 -15.77
C ARG A 208 -9.13 5.97 -14.57
N LEU A 209 -8.29 4.93 -14.51
CA LEU A 209 -7.33 4.74 -13.44
C LEU A 209 -6.33 5.90 -13.38
N GLU A 210 -5.83 6.35 -14.55
CA GLU A 210 -4.96 7.52 -14.64
C GLU A 210 -5.63 8.76 -14.05
N ALA A 211 -6.85 9.08 -14.46
CA ALA A 211 -7.60 10.22 -13.96
C ALA A 211 -7.83 10.14 -12.42
N GLN A 212 -8.07 8.94 -11.89
CA GLN A 212 -8.23 8.72 -10.46
C GLN A 212 -6.92 8.94 -9.68
N ILE A 213 -5.81 8.42 -10.18
CA ILE A 213 -4.47 8.63 -9.59
C ILE A 213 -4.13 10.12 -9.59
N VAL A 214 -4.36 10.82 -10.70
CA VAL A 214 -4.15 12.26 -10.81
C VAL A 214 -4.96 13.03 -9.77
N ALA A 215 -6.26 12.72 -9.64
CA ALA A 215 -7.14 13.40 -8.70
C ALA A 215 -6.75 13.14 -7.24
N LEU A 216 -6.39 11.90 -6.89
CA LEU A 216 -5.97 11.54 -5.54
C LEU A 216 -4.62 12.14 -5.17
N SER A 217 -3.64 12.12 -6.09
CA SER A 217 -2.31 12.67 -5.85
C SER A 217 -2.30 14.19 -5.67
N ALA A 218 -3.29 14.89 -6.24
CA ALA A 218 -3.47 16.33 -6.05
C ALA A 218 -3.92 16.70 -4.63
N GLN A 219 -4.68 15.83 -3.96
CA GLN A 219 -5.29 16.10 -2.66
C GLN A 219 -4.58 15.39 -1.50
N HIS A 220 -3.98 14.22 -1.77
CA HIS A 220 -3.40 13.33 -0.78
C HIS A 220 -1.95 13.03 -1.08
N GLU A 221 -1.29 12.44 -0.11
CA GLU A 221 0.05 11.90 -0.29
C GLU A 221 -0.05 10.43 -0.63
N LEU A 222 0.44 10.03 -1.82
CA LEU A 222 0.33 8.66 -2.29
C LEU A 222 1.64 7.89 -2.12
N VAL A 223 1.50 6.65 -1.64
CA VAL A 223 2.49 5.58 -1.72
C VAL A 223 1.83 4.44 -2.47
N TRP A 224 2.42 4.02 -3.56
CA TRP A 224 1.94 2.92 -4.38
C TRP A 224 2.79 1.68 -4.14
N VAL A 225 2.18 0.61 -3.68
CA VAL A 225 2.82 -0.68 -3.45
C VAL A 225 2.28 -1.68 -4.45
N GLU A 226 3.15 -2.07 -5.37
CA GLU A 226 2.87 -3.05 -6.40
C GLU A 226 3.44 -4.41 -5.96
N VAL A 227 2.58 -5.40 -5.80
CA VAL A 227 2.99 -6.77 -5.51
C VAL A 227 3.18 -7.49 -6.84
N LEU A 228 4.43 -7.83 -7.14
CA LEU A 228 4.83 -8.36 -8.44
C LEU A 228 4.28 -9.76 -8.67
N ASP A 229 3.76 -9.99 -9.86
CA ASP A 229 3.26 -11.28 -10.29
C ASP A 229 4.36 -12.31 -10.48
N ALA A 230 4.03 -13.56 -10.25
CA ALA A 230 4.90 -14.66 -10.63
C ALA A 230 5.07 -14.67 -12.16
N ASP A 231 6.33 -14.78 -12.61
CA ASP A 231 6.60 -14.90 -14.04
C ASP A 231 6.06 -16.24 -14.57
N PRO A 232 5.00 -16.22 -15.39
CA PRO A 232 4.41 -17.45 -15.90
C PRO A 232 5.40 -18.23 -16.80
N THR A 233 6.42 -17.56 -17.33
CA THR A 233 7.43 -18.19 -18.18
C THR A 233 8.57 -18.83 -17.39
N ALA A 234 8.88 -18.32 -16.20
CA ALA A 234 9.89 -18.88 -15.31
C ALA A 234 9.42 -20.14 -14.56
N MET A 235 8.10 -20.27 -14.33
CA MET A 235 7.50 -21.45 -13.69
C MET A 235 7.53 -22.71 -14.57
N VAL A 236 7.93 -22.58 -15.82
CA VAL A 236 7.91 -23.64 -16.84
C VAL A 236 8.93 -24.75 -16.60
N GLN A 237 9.93 -24.57 -15.76
CA GLN A 237 10.92 -25.60 -15.46
C GLN A 237 10.41 -26.71 -14.51
N GLY A 238 9.21 -26.55 -13.94
CA GLY A 238 8.52 -27.55 -13.15
C GLY A 238 7.35 -28.17 -13.90
N GLN A 239 7.00 -29.43 -13.60
CA GLN A 239 5.85 -30.15 -14.22
C GLN A 239 4.47 -29.58 -13.84
N GLY A 240 4.39 -28.35 -13.33
CA GLY A 240 3.17 -27.70 -12.91
C GLY A 240 2.39 -27.02 -14.05
N ARG A 241 1.06 -27.08 -13.98
CA ARG A 241 0.18 -26.28 -14.85
C ARG A 241 0.12 -24.86 -14.31
N VAL A 242 0.35 -23.85 -15.14
CA VAL A 242 0.19 -22.43 -14.81
C VAL A 242 -1.20 -22.00 -15.25
N PHE A 243 -1.99 -21.53 -14.31
CA PHE A 243 -3.34 -21.00 -14.55
C PHE A 243 -3.32 -19.49 -14.35
N ASP A 244 -3.98 -18.79 -15.26
CA ASP A 244 -4.37 -17.41 -15.00
C ASP A 244 -5.52 -17.41 -13.98
N VAL A 245 -5.34 -16.63 -12.92
CA VAL A 245 -6.33 -16.56 -11.84
C VAL A 245 -7.58 -15.78 -12.27
N ASP A 246 -7.43 -14.82 -13.18
CA ASP A 246 -8.54 -13.98 -13.65
C ASP A 246 -9.38 -14.61 -14.76
N GLY A 247 -8.79 -15.37 -15.65
CA GLY A 247 -9.41 -15.79 -16.89
C GLY A 247 -9.74 -17.27 -17.01
N GLU A 248 -9.50 -18.09 -15.99
CA GLU A 248 -9.57 -19.57 -16.13
C GLU A 248 -8.73 -20.12 -17.30
N TRP A 249 -7.91 -19.26 -17.90
CA TRP A 249 -7.10 -19.60 -19.06
C TRP A 249 -5.84 -20.37 -18.62
N GLN A 250 -5.66 -21.53 -19.23
CA GLN A 250 -4.44 -22.30 -19.04
C GLN A 250 -3.46 -21.98 -20.18
N MET A 251 -2.23 -21.60 -19.83
CA MET A 251 -1.19 -21.38 -20.84
C MET A 251 -0.95 -22.67 -21.64
N PRO A 252 -1.23 -22.69 -22.95
CA PRO A 252 -0.96 -23.86 -23.78
C PRO A 252 0.51 -24.24 -23.72
N SER A 253 0.80 -25.55 -23.65
CA SER A 253 2.17 -26.06 -23.58
C SER A 253 3.05 -25.58 -24.74
N MET A 254 2.47 -25.44 -25.95
CA MET A 254 3.18 -24.94 -27.12
C MET A 254 3.66 -23.47 -26.99
N LEU A 255 2.98 -22.64 -26.17
CA LEU A 255 3.40 -21.26 -25.91
C LEU A 255 4.57 -21.19 -24.94
N ARG A 256 4.71 -22.20 -24.07
CA ARG A 256 5.79 -22.29 -23.10
C ARG A 256 7.16 -22.48 -23.77
N ASP A 257 7.21 -23.20 -24.87
CA ASP A 257 8.47 -23.55 -25.55
C ASP A 257 8.85 -22.50 -26.63
N ASN A 258 7.98 -21.54 -26.94
CA ASN A 258 8.24 -20.56 -27.97
C ASN A 258 8.98 -19.32 -27.39
N SER A 259 10.29 -19.25 -27.64
CA SER A 259 11.16 -18.17 -27.19
C SER A 259 10.80 -16.78 -27.76
N ARG A 260 10.15 -16.74 -28.95
CA ARG A 260 9.69 -15.49 -29.55
C ARG A 260 8.48 -14.92 -28.83
N LEU A 261 7.48 -15.75 -28.54
CA LEU A 261 6.29 -15.34 -27.79
C LEU A 261 6.64 -14.92 -26.37
N ARG A 262 7.59 -15.58 -25.71
CA ARG A 262 8.08 -15.14 -24.40
C ARG A 262 8.70 -13.75 -24.45
N ARG A 263 9.49 -13.43 -25.48
CA ARG A 263 10.07 -12.09 -25.65
C ARG A 263 8.98 -11.05 -25.91
N GLU A 264 8.07 -11.30 -26.84
CA GLU A 264 6.95 -10.40 -27.13
C GLU A 264 6.10 -10.12 -25.89
N PHE A 265 5.82 -11.14 -25.08
CA PHE A 265 5.12 -11.00 -23.81
C PHE A 265 5.91 -10.15 -22.81
N ALA A 266 7.20 -10.43 -22.64
CA ALA A 266 8.07 -9.67 -21.76
C ALA A 266 8.20 -8.20 -22.17
N GLU A 267 8.26 -7.89 -23.46
CA GLU A 267 8.31 -6.54 -24.01
C GLU A 267 7.00 -5.77 -23.76
N GLN A 268 5.85 -6.41 -24.01
CA GLN A 268 4.54 -5.81 -23.71
C GLN A 268 4.39 -5.52 -22.21
N TYR A 269 4.81 -6.47 -21.39
CA TYR A 269 4.77 -6.33 -19.94
C TYR A 269 5.66 -5.20 -19.44
N ALA A 270 6.88 -5.10 -19.98
CA ALA A 270 7.80 -4.00 -19.68
C ALA A 270 7.20 -2.64 -20.09
N THR A 271 6.55 -2.56 -21.24
CA THR A 271 5.92 -1.31 -21.73
C THR A 271 4.77 -0.86 -20.82
N ARG A 272 3.93 -1.79 -20.36
CA ARG A 272 2.83 -1.48 -19.42
C ARG A 272 3.36 -0.96 -18.09
N ARG A 273 4.36 -1.62 -17.54
CA ARG A 273 5.04 -1.21 -16.30
C ARG A 273 5.66 0.18 -16.43
N GLU A 274 6.27 0.47 -17.58
CA GLU A 274 6.91 1.76 -17.80
C GLU A 274 5.90 2.90 -17.82
N ARG A 275 4.76 2.75 -18.49
CA ARG A 275 3.68 3.75 -18.49
C ARG A 275 3.16 4.05 -17.09
N MET A 276 2.92 3.01 -16.27
CA MET A 276 2.50 3.19 -14.89
C MET A 276 3.58 3.89 -14.06
N ARG A 277 4.85 3.50 -14.25
CA ARG A 277 5.98 4.12 -13.56
C ARG A 277 6.09 5.60 -13.88
N GLU A 278 6.05 5.97 -15.16
CA GLU A 278 6.13 7.35 -15.62
C GLU A 278 5.01 8.22 -15.02
N LEU A 279 3.78 7.73 -15.04
CA LEU A 279 2.65 8.43 -14.43
C LEU A 279 2.89 8.68 -12.94
N LEU A 280 3.23 7.64 -12.19
CA LEU A 280 3.42 7.73 -10.74
C LEU A 280 4.58 8.66 -10.39
N GLU A 281 5.70 8.60 -11.12
CA GLU A 281 6.85 9.47 -10.92
C GLU A 281 6.53 10.94 -11.23
N HIS A 282 5.85 11.23 -12.35
CA HIS A 282 5.41 12.59 -12.68
C HIS A 282 4.46 13.18 -11.64
N ARG A 283 3.70 12.36 -10.95
CA ARG A 283 2.80 12.78 -9.86
C ARG A 283 3.46 12.81 -8.49
N GLY A 284 4.76 12.54 -8.40
CA GLY A 284 5.49 12.51 -7.13
C GLY A 284 5.01 11.41 -6.20
N VAL A 285 4.42 10.35 -6.74
CA VAL A 285 3.97 9.18 -5.99
C VAL A 285 5.16 8.28 -5.69
N SER A 286 5.32 7.90 -4.44
CA SER A 286 6.37 6.96 -4.04
C SER A 286 5.96 5.54 -4.39
N VAL A 287 6.83 4.80 -5.10
CA VAL A 287 6.53 3.44 -5.55
C VAL A 287 7.40 2.42 -4.83
N ALA A 288 6.79 1.36 -4.31
CA ALA A 288 7.47 0.18 -3.81
C ALA A 288 7.02 -1.04 -4.63
N ARG A 289 7.98 -1.80 -5.14
CA ARG A 289 7.73 -3.05 -5.89
C ARG A 289 8.22 -4.23 -5.08
N ILE A 290 7.33 -5.17 -4.78
CA ILE A 290 7.61 -6.23 -3.83
C ILE A 290 7.30 -7.58 -4.48
N GLY A 291 8.34 -8.34 -4.78
CA GLY A 291 8.22 -9.69 -5.33
C GLY A 291 8.33 -10.78 -4.27
N ARG A 292 8.92 -10.48 -3.10
CA ARG A 292 9.11 -11.42 -2.01
C ARG A 292 8.71 -10.79 -0.68
N HIS A 293 8.19 -11.60 0.20
CA HIS A 293 7.79 -11.18 1.53
C HIS A 293 8.95 -10.54 2.32
N GLU A 294 10.15 -11.08 2.18
CA GLU A 294 11.34 -10.56 2.84
C GLU A 294 11.78 -9.18 2.35
N ASP A 295 11.40 -8.81 1.12
CA ASP A 295 11.74 -7.52 0.51
C ASP A 295 10.78 -6.39 0.94
N ALA A 296 9.66 -6.69 1.61
CA ALA A 296 8.64 -5.71 1.94
C ALA A 296 9.21 -4.51 2.71
N VAL A 297 9.91 -4.74 3.82
CA VAL A 297 10.49 -3.66 4.63
C VAL A 297 11.58 -2.88 3.89
N PRO A 298 12.57 -3.53 3.22
CA PRO A 298 13.57 -2.83 2.41
C PRO A 298 12.99 -1.98 1.28
N GLN A 299 11.99 -2.48 0.56
CA GLN A 299 11.37 -1.75 -0.54
C GLN A 299 10.55 -0.54 -0.05
N LEU A 300 9.76 -0.71 1.01
CA LEU A 300 9.07 0.40 1.65
C LEU A 300 10.04 1.49 2.10
N LEU A 301 11.16 1.10 2.70
CA LEU A 301 12.21 2.04 3.11
C LEU A 301 12.75 2.83 1.92
N ARG A 302 13.01 2.18 0.78
CA ARG A 302 13.49 2.86 -0.44
C ARG A 302 12.44 3.84 -0.97
N ALA A 303 11.17 3.44 -1.04
CA ALA A 303 10.09 4.29 -1.52
C ALA A 303 9.92 5.55 -0.66
N LEU A 304 9.97 5.41 0.68
CA LEU A 304 9.86 6.54 1.59
C LEU A 304 11.09 7.46 1.54
N LYS A 305 12.30 6.91 1.33
CA LYS A 305 13.52 7.70 1.14
C LYS A 305 13.51 8.51 -0.14
N ALA A 306 13.14 7.90 -1.27
CA ALA A 306 13.09 8.58 -2.56
C ALA A 306 12.18 9.81 -2.49
N ARG A 307 11.07 9.72 -1.78
CA ARG A 307 10.16 10.83 -1.54
C ARG A 307 10.78 11.99 -0.77
N GLN A 308 11.59 11.71 0.24
CA GLN A 308 12.23 12.74 1.06
C GLN A 308 13.21 13.59 0.22
N HIS A 309 13.85 12.99 -0.79
CA HIS A 309 14.78 13.68 -1.69
C HIS A 309 14.05 14.51 -2.76
N ALA A 310 12.90 14.05 -3.25
CA ALA A 310 12.10 14.76 -4.25
C ALA A 310 11.42 16.04 -3.70
N ARG A 311 11.38 16.23 -2.38
CA ARG A 311 10.78 17.38 -1.69
C ARG A 311 11.78 18.44 -1.24
N ARG A 312 13.07 18.18 -1.41
CA ARG A 312 14.15 19.15 -1.16
C ARG A 312 14.53 19.86 -2.46
#